data_3fa653e3f31334117f9cee1047250e97
#
_entry.id   3fa653e3f31334117f9cee1047250e97
#
_cell.length_a   1.000
_cell.length_b   1.000
_cell.length_c   1.000
_cell.angle_alpha   90.00
_cell.angle_beta   90.00
_cell.angle_gamma   90.00
#
_symmetry.space_group_name_H-M   'P 1'
#
loop_
_entity.id
_entity.type
_entity.pdbx_description
1 polymer ?
#
loop_
_entity_poly.entity_id
_entity_poly.type
_entity_poly.pdbx_seq_one_letter_code
_entity_poly.pdbx_strand_id
1 'polypeptide(L)'
;MSDGYVIPVVEVPFEVPDPIAELLPEAHAQLTHDVRLVAVGSLNPVKVGAVRAVIVPLAPGVAVTGVLVPSEVRSQPWGDEETIRGARARALGALAKMPDAELGVGLEGGVVDGESGLRTCAWAVVASRDGIVGVGGSLAVPLPPTVAALVRAGQELGEVMDAHVRGTNTKQGAGAVGILTAGLIDRQRAYETLVTYALAPFLAGEHWR
;
A
#
# COMPACT_ATOMS: atom_id res chain seq x y z
N MET A 1 -2.12 32.31 39.46
CA MET A 1 -1.61 31.00 39.89
C MET A 1 -2.28 29.97 39.00
N SER A 2 -1.60 29.49 38.01
CA SER A 2 -2.09 28.46 37.09
C SER A 2 -1.63 27.11 37.63
N ASP A 3 -2.56 26.34 38.18
CA ASP A 3 -2.31 24.97 38.57
C ASP A 3 -2.00 24.16 37.33
N GLY A 4 -0.72 23.82 37.18
CA GLY A 4 -0.25 22.93 36.14
C GLY A 4 -0.79 21.52 36.39
N TYR A 5 -1.75 21.10 35.57
CA TYR A 5 -2.25 19.74 35.57
C TYR A 5 -1.16 18.81 35.00
N VAL A 6 -0.47 18.11 35.87
CA VAL A 6 0.50 17.06 35.48
C VAL A 6 -0.30 15.76 35.31
N ILE A 7 -0.39 15.30 34.06
CA ILE A 7 -0.95 13.98 33.78
C ILE A 7 0.06 12.95 34.27
N PRO A 8 -0.29 12.08 35.24
CA PRO A 8 0.62 11.03 35.66
C PRO A 8 0.86 10.06 34.50
N VAL A 9 2.14 9.85 34.14
CA VAL A 9 2.52 8.78 33.24
C VAL A 9 2.35 7.47 34.02
N VAL A 10 1.31 6.73 33.70
CA VAL A 10 1.12 5.37 34.19
C VAL A 10 1.93 4.46 33.25
N GLU A 11 3.08 3.98 33.69
CA GLU A 11 3.76 2.85 33.05
C GLU A 11 2.90 1.59 33.28
N VAL A 12 2.09 1.25 32.31
CA VAL A 12 1.48 -0.05 32.27
C VAL A 12 2.49 -1.00 31.65
N PRO A 13 2.99 -2.03 32.35
CA PRO A 13 3.80 -3.07 31.75
C PRO A 13 2.92 -3.79 30.72
N PHE A 14 3.12 -3.47 29.45
CA PHE A 14 2.42 -4.09 28.34
C PHE A 14 3.22 -5.32 27.90
N GLU A 15 3.10 -6.41 28.65
CA GLU A 15 3.50 -7.73 28.15
C GLU A 15 2.40 -8.18 27.19
N VAL A 16 2.63 -7.99 25.88
CA VAL A 16 1.87 -8.70 24.86
C VAL A 16 2.39 -10.14 24.90
N PRO A 17 1.56 -11.13 25.31
CA PRO A 17 1.87 -12.51 24.94
C PRO A 17 2.02 -12.49 23.42
N ASP A 18 3.10 -13.03 22.88
CA ASP A 18 3.32 -13.06 21.45
C ASP A 18 2.64 -14.30 20.83
N PRO A 19 1.29 -14.32 20.70
CA PRO A 19 0.59 -15.40 20.01
C PRO A 19 0.89 -15.40 18.51
N ILE A 20 1.51 -14.32 18.01
CA ILE A 20 1.87 -14.13 16.60
C ILE A 20 3.12 -14.96 16.28
N ALA A 21 4.07 -15.07 17.22
CA ALA A 21 5.29 -15.86 17.02
C ALA A 21 5.00 -17.35 16.80
N GLU A 22 3.94 -17.89 17.39
CA GLU A 22 3.51 -19.28 17.19
C GLU A 22 2.78 -19.49 15.86
N LEU A 23 2.10 -18.46 15.33
CA LEU A 23 1.35 -18.51 14.06
C LEU A 23 2.25 -18.28 12.83
N LEU A 24 3.35 -17.54 12.97
CA LEU A 24 4.22 -17.18 11.87
C LEU A 24 4.80 -18.39 11.09
N PRO A 25 5.23 -19.50 11.73
CA PRO A 25 5.77 -20.64 11.00
C PRO A 25 4.77 -21.32 10.06
N GLU A 26 3.51 -21.44 10.48
CA GLU A 26 2.46 -22.07 9.67
C GLU A 26 1.93 -21.16 8.55
N ALA A 27 1.75 -19.87 8.83
CA ALA A 27 1.37 -18.88 7.82
C ALA A 27 2.45 -18.72 6.73
N HIS A 28 3.72 -18.73 7.14
CA HIS A 28 4.84 -18.74 6.19
C HIS A 28 4.85 -19.98 5.31
N ALA A 29 4.48 -21.16 5.84
CA ALA A 29 4.47 -22.40 5.09
C ALA A 29 3.47 -22.41 3.92
N GLN A 30 2.36 -21.68 4.02
CA GLN A 30 1.33 -21.64 2.97
C GLN A 30 1.74 -20.84 1.73
N LEU A 31 2.55 -19.77 1.87
CA LEU A 31 3.05 -19.00 0.74
C LEU A 31 4.32 -19.60 0.11
N THR A 32 5.09 -20.38 0.89
CA THR A 32 6.47 -20.75 0.54
C THR A 32 6.58 -21.90 -0.47
N HIS A 33 5.56 -22.75 -0.65
CA HIS A 33 5.71 -23.96 -1.44
C HIS A 33 5.42 -23.80 -2.94
N ASP A 34 4.65 -22.80 -3.35
CA ASP A 34 4.15 -22.71 -4.73
C ASP A 34 4.41 -21.38 -5.45
N VAL A 35 4.94 -20.35 -4.77
CA VAL A 35 5.15 -19.03 -5.39
C VAL A 35 6.62 -18.84 -5.75
N ARG A 36 6.92 -18.85 -7.06
CA ARG A 36 8.26 -18.64 -7.62
C ARG A 36 8.40 -17.27 -8.32
N LEU A 37 7.30 -16.76 -8.83
CA LEU A 37 7.28 -15.48 -9.54
C LEU A 37 6.06 -14.64 -9.17
N VAL A 38 6.30 -13.40 -8.75
CA VAL A 38 5.28 -12.39 -8.49
C VAL A 38 5.39 -11.28 -9.52
N ALA A 39 4.32 -11.03 -10.25
CA ALA A 39 4.22 -9.96 -11.22
C ALA A 39 3.61 -8.69 -10.58
N VAL A 40 4.31 -7.58 -10.64
CA VAL A 40 3.82 -6.27 -10.15
C VAL A 40 3.37 -5.43 -11.33
N GLY A 41 2.09 -5.01 -11.36
CA GLY A 41 1.51 -4.23 -12.46
C GLY A 41 1.99 -2.77 -12.49
N SER A 42 3.28 -2.55 -12.31
CA SER A 42 3.93 -1.23 -12.34
C SER A 42 5.43 -1.36 -12.57
N LEU A 43 6.02 -0.38 -13.25
CA LEU A 43 7.48 -0.20 -13.33
C LEU A 43 8.02 0.80 -12.30
N ASN A 44 7.15 1.41 -11.47
CA ASN A 44 7.58 2.34 -10.43
C ASN A 44 8.41 1.60 -9.38
N PRO A 45 9.68 2.00 -9.15
CA PRO A 45 10.60 1.28 -8.24
C PRO A 45 10.08 1.23 -6.80
N VAL A 46 9.36 2.26 -6.34
CA VAL A 46 8.76 2.30 -5.00
C VAL A 46 7.68 1.21 -4.86
N LYS A 47 6.83 1.03 -5.88
CA LYS A 47 5.79 -0.01 -5.86
C LYS A 47 6.39 -1.41 -5.94
N VAL A 48 7.35 -1.62 -6.83
CA VAL A 48 8.05 -2.92 -6.96
C VAL A 48 8.87 -3.23 -5.70
N GLY A 49 9.56 -2.22 -5.15
CA GLY A 49 10.33 -2.34 -3.91
C GLY A 49 9.46 -2.74 -2.72
N ALA A 50 8.28 -2.13 -2.57
CA ALA A 50 7.34 -2.47 -1.50
C ALA A 50 6.87 -3.93 -1.58
N VAL A 51 6.51 -4.41 -2.78
CA VAL A 51 6.11 -5.81 -2.96
C VAL A 51 7.27 -6.76 -2.64
N ARG A 52 8.48 -6.42 -3.12
CA ARG A 52 9.67 -7.22 -2.86
C ARG A 52 10.00 -7.30 -1.37
N ALA A 53 9.92 -6.18 -0.66
CA ALA A 53 10.22 -6.12 0.78
C ALA A 53 9.28 -7.01 1.62
N VAL A 54 8.04 -7.16 1.19
CA VAL A 54 7.05 -8.01 1.89
C VAL A 54 7.14 -9.48 1.46
N ILE A 55 7.25 -9.74 0.15
CA ILE A 55 7.15 -11.12 -0.37
C ILE A 55 8.42 -11.92 -0.17
N VAL A 56 9.61 -11.33 -0.38
CA VAL A 56 10.88 -12.08 -0.33
C VAL A 56 11.14 -12.71 1.05
N PRO A 57 10.86 -12.05 2.19
CA PRO A 57 10.96 -12.71 3.49
C PRO A 57 9.97 -13.86 3.69
N LEU A 58 8.79 -13.80 3.07
CA LEU A 58 7.76 -14.83 3.16
C LEU A 58 8.01 -16.02 2.24
N ALA A 59 8.66 -15.81 1.10
CA ALA A 59 8.96 -16.81 0.09
C ALA A 59 10.42 -16.66 -0.39
N PRO A 60 11.41 -17.21 0.34
CA PRO A 60 12.81 -17.10 -0.05
C PRO A 60 13.07 -17.72 -1.44
N GLY A 61 13.75 -16.95 -2.30
CA GLY A 61 14.02 -17.36 -3.67
C GLY A 61 12.97 -16.94 -4.71
N VAL A 62 11.86 -16.33 -4.28
CA VAL A 62 10.85 -15.77 -5.19
C VAL A 62 11.42 -14.66 -6.04
N ALA A 63 11.09 -14.64 -7.33
CA ALA A 63 11.34 -13.51 -8.20
C ALA A 63 10.18 -12.51 -8.13
N VAL A 64 10.49 -11.22 -7.98
CA VAL A 64 9.49 -10.12 -8.03
C VAL A 64 9.82 -9.22 -9.19
N THR A 65 8.95 -9.16 -10.18
CA THR A 65 9.19 -8.44 -11.44
C THR A 65 8.07 -7.45 -11.74
N GLY A 66 8.46 -6.21 -12.05
CA GLY A 66 7.53 -5.18 -12.51
C GLY A 66 7.19 -5.34 -13.99
N VAL A 67 5.94 -5.13 -14.35
CA VAL A 67 5.45 -5.08 -15.73
C VAL A 67 4.54 -3.88 -15.93
N LEU A 68 4.64 -3.22 -17.09
CA LEU A 68 3.80 -2.06 -17.38
C LEU A 68 2.36 -2.49 -17.61
N VAL A 69 1.48 -2.08 -16.71
CA VAL A 69 0.03 -2.29 -16.81
C VAL A 69 -0.68 -0.96 -16.57
N PRO A 70 -1.61 -0.52 -17.45
CA PRO A 70 -2.46 0.64 -17.18
C PRO A 70 -3.40 0.37 -15.99
N SER A 71 -3.77 1.42 -15.28
CA SER A 71 -4.70 1.29 -14.14
C SER A 71 -6.18 1.29 -14.56
N GLU A 72 -6.47 1.71 -15.79
CA GLU A 72 -7.85 1.83 -16.33
C GLU A 72 -8.75 2.79 -15.53
N VAL A 73 -8.14 3.65 -14.72
CA VAL A 73 -8.81 4.70 -13.95
C VAL A 73 -8.17 6.06 -14.26
N ARG A 74 -8.75 7.13 -13.73
CA ARG A 74 -8.21 8.49 -13.91
C ARG A 74 -6.75 8.57 -13.44
N SER A 75 -5.99 9.55 -13.97
CA SER A 75 -4.62 9.85 -13.51
C SER A 75 -4.57 10.19 -12.03
N GLN A 76 -5.61 10.85 -11.53
CA GLN A 76 -5.90 11.07 -10.11
C GLN A 76 -7.19 10.30 -9.74
N PRO A 77 -7.09 9.07 -9.20
CA PRO A 77 -8.26 8.34 -8.72
C PRO A 77 -8.94 9.07 -7.56
N TRP A 78 -10.27 9.03 -7.52
CA TRP A 78 -11.06 9.70 -6.51
C TRP A 78 -11.98 8.73 -5.79
N GLY A 79 -11.76 8.57 -4.50
CA GLY A 79 -12.43 7.61 -3.64
C GLY A 79 -11.75 6.23 -3.62
N ASP A 80 -12.10 5.48 -2.60
CA ASP A 80 -11.51 4.16 -2.36
C ASP A 80 -11.89 3.17 -3.48
N GLU A 81 -13.15 3.18 -3.93
CA GLU A 81 -13.62 2.25 -4.97
C GLU A 81 -12.86 2.40 -6.29
N GLU A 82 -12.62 3.63 -6.76
CA GLU A 82 -11.87 3.85 -7.99
C GLU A 82 -10.41 3.44 -7.82
N THR A 83 -9.82 3.73 -6.66
CA THR A 83 -8.44 3.35 -6.35
C THR A 83 -8.29 1.83 -6.29
N ILE A 84 -9.24 1.12 -5.66
CA ILE A 84 -9.28 -0.35 -5.63
C ILE A 84 -9.43 -0.92 -7.05
N ARG A 85 -10.31 -0.36 -7.89
CA ARG A 85 -10.44 -0.79 -9.29
C ARG A 85 -9.13 -0.67 -10.04
N GLY A 86 -8.41 0.46 -9.88
CA GLY A 86 -7.11 0.67 -10.49
C GLY A 86 -6.06 -0.33 -10.02
N ALA A 87 -6.00 -0.60 -8.71
CA ALA A 87 -5.12 -1.62 -8.16
C ALA A 87 -5.46 -3.02 -8.69
N ARG A 88 -6.75 -3.36 -8.78
CA ARG A 88 -7.23 -4.65 -9.32
C ARG A 88 -6.88 -4.81 -10.80
N ALA A 89 -7.11 -3.79 -11.62
CA ALA A 89 -6.76 -3.82 -13.04
C ALA A 89 -5.26 -4.08 -13.24
N ARG A 90 -4.41 -3.44 -12.42
CA ARG A 90 -2.96 -3.67 -12.43
C ARG A 90 -2.59 -5.10 -12.01
N ALA A 91 -3.20 -5.65 -10.95
CA ALA A 91 -2.92 -7.01 -10.48
C ALA A 91 -3.27 -8.06 -11.55
N LEU A 92 -4.48 -8.00 -12.07
CA LEU A 92 -4.96 -8.93 -13.09
C LEU A 92 -4.22 -8.76 -14.42
N GLY A 93 -3.95 -7.52 -14.83
CA GLY A 93 -3.16 -7.23 -16.02
C GLY A 93 -1.71 -7.71 -15.91
N ALA A 94 -1.12 -7.71 -14.70
CA ALA A 94 0.20 -8.27 -14.45
C ALA A 94 0.21 -9.79 -14.66
N LEU A 95 -0.77 -10.52 -14.11
CA LEU A 95 -0.95 -11.96 -14.36
C LEU A 95 -1.16 -12.26 -15.85
N ALA A 96 -1.96 -11.45 -16.55
CA ALA A 96 -2.21 -11.66 -17.96
C ALA A 96 -0.94 -11.49 -18.81
N LYS A 97 -0.08 -10.52 -18.46
CA LYS A 97 1.17 -10.24 -19.18
C LYS A 97 2.33 -11.17 -18.82
N MET A 98 2.28 -11.80 -17.66
CA MET A 98 3.30 -12.72 -17.18
C MET A 98 2.67 -14.08 -16.85
N PRO A 99 2.49 -14.97 -17.87
CA PRO A 99 1.81 -16.25 -17.69
C PRO A 99 2.41 -17.17 -16.65
N ASP A 100 3.72 -17.06 -16.39
CA ASP A 100 4.44 -17.89 -15.42
C ASP A 100 4.34 -17.35 -13.99
N ALA A 101 3.77 -16.16 -13.76
CA ALA A 101 3.60 -15.63 -12.41
C ALA A 101 2.42 -16.30 -11.70
N GLU A 102 2.62 -16.74 -10.47
CA GLU A 102 1.59 -17.30 -9.61
C GLU A 102 0.73 -16.20 -8.97
N LEU A 103 1.34 -15.06 -8.64
CA LEU A 103 0.66 -13.91 -8.07
C LEU A 103 0.83 -12.66 -8.93
N GLY A 104 -0.27 -11.90 -9.06
CA GLY A 104 -0.25 -10.55 -9.59
C GLY A 104 -0.53 -9.53 -8.50
N VAL A 105 0.26 -8.49 -8.44
CA VAL A 105 0.12 -7.41 -7.44
C VAL A 105 -0.09 -6.08 -8.13
N GLY A 106 -1.13 -5.40 -7.73
CA GLY A 106 -1.43 -4.03 -8.16
C GLY A 106 -1.50 -3.07 -6.99
N LEU A 107 -0.92 -1.91 -7.16
CA LEU A 107 -0.89 -0.83 -6.17
C LEU A 107 -1.40 0.46 -6.82
N GLU A 108 -2.33 1.13 -6.19
CA GLU A 108 -2.83 2.42 -6.68
C GLU A 108 -2.98 3.41 -5.53
N GLY A 109 -2.78 4.68 -5.85
CA GLY A 109 -2.97 5.80 -4.92
C GLY A 109 -4.03 6.75 -5.45
N GLY A 110 -4.80 7.31 -4.55
CA GLY A 110 -5.86 8.26 -4.88
C GLY A 110 -6.04 9.29 -3.78
N VAL A 111 -7.13 10.00 -3.88
CA VAL A 111 -7.61 10.93 -2.85
C VAL A 111 -9.07 10.64 -2.53
N VAL A 112 -9.51 10.98 -1.32
CA VAL A 112 -10.90 10.81 -0.90
C VAL A 112 -11.32 11.97 -0.01
N ASP A 113 -12.52 12.49 -0.25
CA ASP A 113 -13.12 13.47 0.65
C ASP A 113 -13.64 12.80 1.92
N GLY A 114 -13.51 13.48 3.05
CA GLY A 114 -14.01 13.04 4.34
C GLY A 114 -14.31 14.25 5.24
N GLU A 115 -14.78 13.98 6.44
CA GLU A 115 -15.11 15.04 7.41
C GLU A 115 -13.90 15.91 7.75
N SER A 116 -12.69 15.35 7.77
CA SER A 116 -11.45 16.08 8.00
C SER A 116 -10.88 16.77 6.75
N GLY A 117 -11.63 16.81 5.65
CA GLY A 117 -11.22 17.35 4.37
C GLY A 117 -10.69 16.31 3.40
N LEU A 118 -10.01 16.75 2.33
CA LEU A 118 -9.40 15.88 1.35
C LEU A 118 -8.18 15.19 1.96
N ARG A 119 -8.10 13.88 1.82
CA ARG A 119 -6.99 13.05 2.30
C ARG A 119 -6.47 12.13 1.20
N THR A 120 -5.26 11.64 1.34
CA THR A 120 -4.78 10.54 0.50
C THR A 120 -5.56 9.26 0.77
N CYS A 121 -5.61 8.38 -0.21
CA CYS A 121 -5.91 6.96 -0.03
C CYS A 121 -4.96 6.14 -0.88
N ALA A 122 -4.73 4.88 -0.49
CA ALA A 122 -3.92 3.97 -1.27
C ALA A 122 -4.35 2.53 -1.01
N TRP A 123 -4.35 1.71 -2.05
CA TRP A 123 -4.83 0.34 -2.01
C TRP A 123 -3.90 -0.61 -2.73
N ALA A 124 -3.77 -1.81 -2.20
CA ALA A 124 -3.11 -2.94 -2.82
C ALA A 124 -4.13 -4.03 -3.15
N VAL A 125 -3.93 -4.70 -4.26
CA VAL A 125 -4.65 -5.92 -4.63
C VAL A 125 -3.61 -6.98 -4.94
N VAL A 126 -3.76 -8.15 -4.33
CA VAL A 126 -3.04 -9.36 -4.68
C VAL A 126 -4.05 -10.36 -5.27
N ALA A 127 -3.73 -10.91 -6.42
CA ALA A 127 -4.56 -11.90 -7.09
C ALA A 127 -3.74 -13.12 -7.47
N SER A 128 -4.30 -14.32 -7.29
CA SER A 128 -3.73 -15.58 -7.76
C SER A 128 -4.46 -16.10 -8.99
N ARG A 129 -3.89 -17.09 -9.65
CA ARG A 129 -4.49 -17.71 -10.86
C ARG A 129 -5.70 -18.57 -10.57
N ASP A 130 -5.78 -19.14 -9.39
CA ASP A 130 -6.92 -19.92 -8.90
C ASP A 130 -8.09 -19.07 -8.42
N GLY A 131 -7.98 -17.72 -8.52
CA GLY A 131 -9.07 -16.79 -8.29
C GLY A 131 -9.14 -16.20 -6.89
N ILE A 132 -8.18 -16.49 -6.02
CA ILE A 132 -8.08 -15.81 -4.72
C ILE A 132 -7.70 -14.35 -4.94
N VAL A 133 -8.41 -13.44 -4.31
CA VAL A 133 -8.14 -12.01 -4.38
C VAL A 133 -8.15 -11.41 -2.97
N GLY A 134 -7.04 -10.82 -2.60
CA GLY A 134 -6.92 -10.02 -1.38
C GLY A 134 -6.86 -8.52 -1.70
N VAL A 135 -7.44 -7.72 -0.82
CA VAL A 135 -7.47 -6.25 -0.92
C VAL A 135 -6.99 -5.66 0.39
N GLY A 136 -6.01 -4.78 0.34
CA GLY A 136 -5.42 -4.13 1.52
C GLY A 136 -5.40 -2.61 1.39
N GLY A 137 -5.82 -1.91 2.42
CA GLY A 137 -5.87 -0.45 2.51
C GLY A 137 -6.70 0.01 3.70
N SER A 138 -6.94 1.25 3.93
CA SER A 138 -6.29 2.42 3.33
C SER A 138 -5.44 3.11 4.39
N LEU A 139 -4.26 3.58 4.00
CA LEU A 139 -3.49 4.51 4.83
C LEU A 139 -3.76 5.93 4.33
N ALA A 140 -4.24 6.80 5.22
CA ALA A 140 -4.70 8.13 4.86
C ALA A 140 -3.98 9.21 5.65
N VAL A 141 -3.56 10.28 4.96
CA VAL A 141 -3.08 11.52 5.58
C VAL A 141 -3.89 12.69 5.01
N PRO A 142 -4.43 13.58 5.87
CA PRO A 142 -5.11 14.78 5.40
C PRO A 142 -4.15 15.67 4.59
N LEU A 143 -4.67 16.27 3.52
CA LEU A 143 -3.91 17.19 2.69
C LEU A 143 -4.01 18.62 3.22
N PRO A 144 -2.93 19.40 3.15
CA PRO A 144 -3.00 20.84 3.43
C PRO A 144 -4.10 21.52 2.60
N PRO A 145 -4.82 22.51 3.15
CA PRO A 145 -5.95 23.15 2.46
C PRO A 145 -5.60 23.69 1.05
N THR A 146 -4.40 24.25 0.90
CA THR A 146 -3.91 24.76 -0.40
C THR A 146 -3.68 23.64 -1.41
N VAL A 147 -3.10 22.51 -0.99
CA VAL A 147 -2.90 21.32 -1.82
C VAL A 147 -4.26 20.72 -2.20
N ALA A 148 -5.15 20.56 -1.21
CA ALA A 148 -6.49 20.03 -1.43
C ALA A 148 -7.29 20.85 -2.45
N ALA A 149 -7.19 22.21 -2.41
CA ALA A 149 -7.86 23.08 -3.36
C ALA A 149 -7.37 22.85 -4.80
N LEU A 150 -6.07 22.71 -5.02
CA LEU A 150 -5.48 22.46 -6.34
C LEU A 150 -5.87 21.08 -6.88
N VAL A 151 -5.86 20.06 -6.02
CA VAL A 151 -6.28 18.70 -6.40
C VAL A 151 -7.78 18.68 -6.77
N ARG A 152 -8.64 19.37 -6.01
CA ARG A 152 -10.07 19.53 -6.36
C ARG A 152 -10.27 20.30 -7.67
N ALA A 153 -9.34 21.21 -8.01
CA ALA A 153 -9.33 21.91 -9.29
C ALA A 153 -8.85 21.01 -10.47
N GLY A 154 -8.59 19.74 -10.23
CA GLY A 154 -8.24 18.74 -11.26
C GLY A 154 -6.74 18.51 -11.46
N GLN A 155 -5.88 19.11 -10.63
CA GLN A 155 -4.45 18.84 -10.70
C GLN A 155 -4.12 17.51 -10.02
N GLU A 156 -3.09 16.81 -10.51
CA GLU A 156 -2.66 15.56 -9.92
C GLU A 156 -1.82 15.80 -8.65
N LEU A 157 -2.11 15.04 -7.59
CA LEU A 157 -1.48 15.23 -6.28
C LEU A 157 0.05 15.24 -6.31
N GLY A 158 0.66 14.37 -7.13
CA GLY A 158 2.12 14.33 -7.22
C GLY A 158 2.72 15.62 -7.78
N GLU A 159 2.08 16.20 -8.80
CA GLU A 159 2.49 17.47 -9.40
C GLU A 159 2.30 18.63 -8.44
N VAL A 160 1.16 18.64 -7.73
CA VAL A 160 0.87 19.66 -6.69
C VAL A 160 1.89 19.56 -5.56
N MET A 161 2.24 18.36 -5.13
CA MET A 161 3.24 18.16 -4.08
C MET A 161 4.64 18.57 -4.54
N ASP A 162 5.03 18.25 -5.77
CA ASP A 162 6.31 18.70 -6.35
C ASP A 162 6.41 20.25 -6.31
N ALA A 163 5.35 20.94 -6.72
CA ALA A 163 5.29 22.40 -6.67
C ALA A 163 5.29 22.93 -5.22
N HIS A 164 4.58 22.28 -4.32
CA HIS A 164 4.44 22.69 -2.92
C HIS A 164 5.78 22.68 -2.16
N VAL A 165 6.64 21.67 -2.40
CA VAL A 165 7.95 21.55 -1.74
C VAL A 165 9.11 22.05 -2.60
N ARG A 166 8.83 22.64 -3.78
CA ARG A 166 9.85 23.02 -4.77
C ARG A 166 10.78 21.82 -5.12
N GLY A 167 10.21 20.62 -5.14
CA GLY A 167 10.90 19.38 -5.45
C GLY A 167 10.53 18.85 -6.84
N THR A 168 11.07 17.68 -7.15
CA THR A 168 10.75 16.94 -8.39
C THR A 168 10.63 15.46 -8.11
N ASN A 169 9.76 14.76 -8.88
CA ASN A 169 9.62 13.30 -8.81
C ASN A 169 9.20 12.73 -7.43
N THR A 170 8.41 13.46 -6.65
CA THR A 170 7.90 12.99 -5.36
C THR A 170 7.20 11.64 -5.46
N LYS A 171 6.56 11.35 -6.62
CA LYS A 171 5.92 10.06 -6.92
C LYS A 171 6.89 8.87 -6.94
N GLN A 172 8.15 9.08 -7.28
CA GLN A 172 9.19 8.04 -7.33
C GLN A 172 10.06 8.00 -6.08
N GLY A 173 9.78 8.89 -5.11
CA GLY A 173 10.47 9.01 -3.83
C GLY A 173 9.51 8.93 -2.66
N ALA A 174 9.64 9.86 -1.73
CA ALA A 174 8.89 9.91 -0.46
C ALA A 174 7.37 9.97 -0.62
N GLY A 175 6.87 10.50 -1.75
CA GLY A 175 5.44 10.72 -1.99
C GLY A 175 4.86 11.80 -1.05
N ALA A 176 3.57 12.08 -1.19
CA ALA A 176 2.89 13.02 -0.31
C ALA A 176 2.99 12.61 1.16
N VAL A 177 2.88 11.32 1.46
CA VAL A 177 2.97 10.81 2.83
C VAL A 177 4.33 11.10 3.46
N GLY A 178 5.43 10.89 2.73
CA GLY A 178 6.77 11.16 3.27
C GLY A 178 7.01 12.65 3.50
N ILE A 179 6.53 13.50 2.61
CA ILE A 179 6.63 14.96 2.77
C ILE A 179 5.83 15.42 3.98
N LEU A 180 4.56 15.00 4.09
CA LEU A 180 3.65 15.47 5.14
C LEU A 180 3.96 14.90 6.52
N THR A 181 4.73 13.82 6.59
CA THR A 181 5.20 13.21 7.84
C THR A 181 6.67 13.53 8.15
N ALA A 182 7.26 14.50 7.43
CA ALA A 182 8.67 14.87 7.59
C ALA A 182 9.65 13.66 7.51
N GLY A 183 9.32 12.67 6.66
CA GLY A 183 10.15 11.50 6.42
C GLY A 183 9.99 10.37 7.45
N LEU A 184 9.11 10.48 8.44
CA LEU A 184 8.87 9.40 9.42
C LEU A 184 8.31 8.14 8.76
N ILE A 185 7.52 8.30 7.73
CA ILE A 185 7.05 7.23 6.84
C ILE A 185 7.30 7.66 5.40
N ASP A 186 7.93 6.83 4.60
CA ASP A 186 8.01 7.02 3.17
C ASP A 186 6.92 6.24 2.43
N ARG A 187 6.78 6.50 1.15
CA ARG A 187 5.76 5.88 0.30
C ARG A 187 5.94 4.37 0.16
N GLN A 188 7.18 3.87 0.18
CA GLN A 188 7.46 2.45 0.10
C GLN A 188 6.94 1.72 1.34
N ARG A 189 7.27 2.21 2.53
CA ARG A 189 6.80 1.63 3.81
C ARG A 189 5.29 1.66 3.92
N ALA A 190 4.64 2.73 3.46
CA ALA A 190 3.19 2.78 3.38
C ALA A 190 2.64 1.65 2.48
N TYR A 191 3.19 1.46 1.29
CA TYR A 191 2.78 0.39 0.40
C TYR A 191 3.08 -1.02 0.93
N GLU A 192 4.16 -1.23 1.67
CA GLU A 192 4.47 -2.50 2.34
C GLU A 192 3.33 -2.93 3.25
N THR A 193 2.80 -2.01 4.06
CA THR A 193 1.64 -2.28 4.92
C THR A 193 0.41 -2.69 4.12
N LEU A 194 0.13 -2.01 3.01
CA LEU A 194 -1.03 -2.33 2.16
C LEU A 194 -0.89 -3.70 1.50
N VAL A 195 0.31 -4.05 1.03
CA VAL A 195 0.60 -5.38 0.47
C VAL A 195 0.42 -6.45 1.52
N THR A 196 0.90 -6.23 2.75
CA THR A 196 0.70 -7.15 3.87
C THR A 196 -0.78 -7.39 4.14
N TYR A 197 -1.61 -6.33 4.17
CA TYR A 197 -3.05 -6.48 4.34
C TYR A 197 -3.71 -7.24 3.18
N ALA A 198 -3.28 -6.98 1.94
CA ALA A 198 -3.80 -7.67 0.77
C ALA A 198 -3.39 -9.16 0.72
N LEU A 199 -2.36 -9.56 1.45
CA LEU A 199 -1.96 -10.97 1.56
C LEU A 199 -2.78 -11.75 2.59
N ALA A 200 -3.60 -11.11 3.41
CA ALA A 200 -4.33 -11.78 4.49
C ALA A 200 -5.09 -13.05 4.05
N PRO A 201 -5.84 -13.09 2.92
CA PRO A 201 -6.49 -14.32 2.46
C PRO A 201 -5.53 -15.44 2.03
N PHE A 202 -4.29 -15.10 1.73
CA PHE A 202 -3.25 -16.06 1.34
C PHE A 202 -2.48 -16.60 2.54
N LEU A 203 -2.38 -15.83 3.62
CA LEU A 203 -1.63 -16.17 4.83
C LEU A 203 -2.50 -16.89 5.87
N ALA A 204 -3.78 -16.55 5.93
CA ALA A 204 -4.74 -17.04 6.93
C ALA A 204 -6.07 -17.46 6.26
N GLY A 205 -5.96 -18.16 5.13
CA GLY A 205 -7.09 -18.49 4.25
C GLY A 205 -8.20 -19.30 4.91
N GLU A 206 -7.92 -20.03 5.99
CA GLU A 206 -8.93 -20.74 6.78
C GLU A 206 -9.99 -19.80 7.38
N HIS A 207 -9.67 -18.55 7.63
CA HIS A 207 -10.61 -17.55 8.13
C HIS A 207 -11.53 -16.96 7.04
N TRP A 208 -11.27 -17.26 5.76
CA TRP A 208 -12.05 -16.79 4.60
C TRP A 208 -12.91 -17.88 3.94
N ARG A 209 -12.99 -19.08 4.54
CA ARG A 209 -13.76 -20.24 4.04
C ARG A 209 -15.13 -20.36 4.71
#